data_c3000c67731f6d8e8fb1c51719b043df
#
_entry.id   c3000c67731f6d8e8fb1c51719b043df
#
_cell.length_a   1.000
_cell.length_b   1.000
_cell.length_c   1.000
_cell.angle_alpha   90.00
_cell.angle_beta   90.00
_cell.angle_gamma   90.00
#
_symmetry.space_group_name_H-M   'P 1'
#
loop_
_entity.id
_entity.type
_entity.pdbx_description
1 polymer ?
#
loop_
_entity_poly.entity_id
_entity_poly.type
_entity_poly.pdbx_seq_one_letter_code
_entity_poly.pdbx_strand_id
1 'polypeptide(L)'
;IRVEKASKDSGNDHVAIIEFRPMRAGAIELPALEFKSETQTLTTAASKLTVSERVKSDRMQLRLTADSLSDLYVGQAVRIDLEWRSDLPASALRSLRINPNFFSHDAIQIVIPRSTEDEELQMGLPIGGRRVIARRQINPEQPKELGTVLLPIYVKFLEAGTYTLDDLSLECSIVDQPSGNFDRYAAHFNNGLFEEVDTFEKYERHYTTAKTIEISVL
;
A
#
# COMPACT_ATOMS: atom_id res chain seq x y z
N ILE A 1 -0.75 8.93 -17.34
CA ILE A 1 -2.18 8.75 -17.69
C ILE A 1 -2.29 7.35 -18.24
N ARG A 2 -3.10 6.52 -17.64
CA ARG A 2 -3.47 5.20 -18.14
C ARG A 2 -4.94 5.26 -18.56
N VAL A 3 -5.23 4.81 -19.76
CA VAL A 3 -6.61 4.72 -20.27
C VAL A 3 -6.93 3.24 -20.40
N GLU A 4 -7.91 2.77 -19.68
CA GLU A 4 -8.44 1.40 -19.80
C GLU A 4 -9.82 1.46 -20.46
N LYS A 5 -10.04 0.60 -21.44
CA LYS A 5 -11.32 0.45 -22.09
C LYS A 5 -12.09 -0.64 -21.36
N ALA A 6 -13.08 -0.26 -20.57
CA ALA A 6 -13.99 -1.22 -19.95
C ALA A 6 -15.19 -1.43 -20.88
N SER A 7 -15.41 -2.66 -21.32
CA SER A 7 -16.65 -3.08 -21.98
C SER A 7 -17.54 -3.75 -20.94
N LYS A 8 -18.70 -3.20 -20.66
CA LYS A 8 -19.72 -3.84 -19.85
C LYS A 8 -20.79 -4.40 -20.78
N ASP A 9 -21.05 -5.67 -20.69
CA ASP A 9 -21.97 -6.47 -21.53
C ASP A 9 -23.46 -6.15 -21.31
N SER A 10 -23.85 -4.89 -21.26
CA SER A 10 -25.28 -4.53 -21.18
C SER A 10 -25.52 -3.22 -21.93
N GLY A 11 -25.81 -3.35 -23.20
CA GLY A 11 -26.20 -2.22 -24.03
C GLY A 11 -25.01 -1.44 -24.65
N ASN A 12 -25.32 -0.46 -25.48
CA ASN A 12 -24.38 0.37 -26.26
C ASN A 12 -23.56 1.38 -25.42
N ASP A 13 -23.38 1.14 -24.12
CA ASP A 13 -22.65 2.04 -23.26
C ASP A 13 -21.16 1.69 -23.23
N HIS A 14 -20.32 2.62 -23.64
CA HIS A 14 -18.87 2.52 -23.55
C HIS A 14 -18.38 3.38 -22.38
N VAL A 15 -17.67 2.77 -21.45
CA VAL A 15 -17.04 3.47 -20.33
C VAL A 15 -15.54 3.55 -20.56
N ALA A 16 -14.99 4.77 -20.55
CA ALA A 16 -13.55 4.99 -20.54
C ALA A 16 -13.13 5.41 -19.12
N ILE A 17 -12.25 4.61 -18.50
CA ILE A 17 -11.68 4.94 -17.19
C ILE A 17 -10.32 5.59 -17.42
N ILE A 18 -10.13 6.79 -16.88
CA ILE A 18 -8.87 7.52 -16.97
C ILE A 18 -8.30 7.65 -15.57
N GLU A 19 -7.14 7.02 -15.35
CA GLU A 19 -6.42 7.08 -14.10
C GLU A 19 -5.40 8.23 -14.13
N PHE A 20 -5.48 9.11 -13.13
CA PHE A 20 -4.54 10.20 -12.94
C PHE A 20 -3.69 9.97 -11.71
N ARG A 21 -2.38 10.13 -11.85
CA ARG A 21 -1.45 10.16 -10.72
C ARG A 21 -0.91 11.57 -10.56
N PRO A 22 -1.43 12.37 -9.62
CA PRO A 22 -0.90 13.69 -9.34
C PRO A 22 0.54 13.60 -8.83
N MET A 23 1.42 14.43 -9.37
CA MET A 23 2.83 14.50 -8.96
C MET A 23 3.11 15.62 -7.96
N ARG A 24 2.14 16.49 -7.72
CA ARG A 24 2.23 17.62 -6.78
C ARG A 24 0.87 17.94 -6.19
N ALA A 25 0.87 18.51 -5.00
CA ALA A 25 -0.33 19.06 -4.39
C ALA A 25 -0.74 20.39 -5.06
N GLY A 26 -1.98 20.78 -4.84
CA GLY A 26 -2.55 22.01 -5.37
C GLY A 26 -3.75 21.76 -6.28
N ALA A 27 -4.24 22.82 -6.89
CA ALA A 27 -5.32 22.72 -7.86
C ALA A 27 -4.76 22.30 -9.22
N ILE A 28 -5.36 21.25 -9.78
CA ILE A 28 -5.03 20.74 -11.11
C ILE A 28 -6.28 20.91 -11.97
N GLU A 29 -6.13 21.57 -13.10
CA GLU A 29 -7.20 21.66 -14.09
C GLU A 29 -7.11 20.46 -15.04
N LEU A 30 -8.18 19.70 -15.10
CA LEU A 30 -8.37 18.63 -16.07
C LEU A 30 -9.03 19.25 -17.29
N PRO A 31 -8.34 19.29 -18.44
CA PRO A 31 -8.92 19.85 -19.66
C PRO A 31 -10.11 19.03 -20.12
N ALA A 32 -10.95 19.62 -20.93
CA ALA A 32 -11.95 18.87 -21.65
C ALA A 32 -11.28 17.79 -22.52
N LEU A 33 -11.79 16.59 -22.46
CA LEU A 33 -11.28 15.45 -23.22
C LEU A 33 -12.21 15.18 -24.39
N GLU A 34 -11.63 14.96 -25.55
CA GLU A 34 -12.37 14.65 -26.77
C GLU A 34 -12.23 13.15 -27.08
N PHE A 35 -13.37 12.48 -27.21
CA PHE A 35 -13.46 11.07 -27.58
C PHE A 35 -14.05 11.00 -28.99
N LYS A 36 -13.29 10.43 -29.91
CA LYS A 36 -13.72 10.26 -31.32
C LYS A 36 -14.02 8.80 -31.61
N SER A 37 -15.17 8.55 -32.17
CA SER A 37 -15.48 7.29 -32.85
C SER A 37 -15.60 7.55 -34.35
N GLU A 38 -15.82 6.52 -35.13
CA GLU A 38 -16.02 6.67 -36.61
C GLU A 38 -17.24 7.56 -36.97
N THR A 39 -18.22 7.64 -36.09
CA THR A 39 -19.51 8.33 -36.35
C THR A 39 -19.79 9.49 -35.42
N GLN A 40 -19.06 9.63 -34.29
CA GLN A 40 -19.39 10.62 -33.27
C GLN A 40 -18.14 11.18 -32.59
N THR A 41 -18.24 12.43 -32.18
CA THR A 41 -17.27 13.08 -31.30
C THR A 41 -17.98 13.50 -30.02
N LEU A 42 -17.47 13.06 -28.87
CA LEU A 42 -17.96 13.43 -27.56
C LEU A 42 -16.88 14.22 -26.82
N THR A 43 -17.28 15.29 -26.16
CA THR A 43 -16.35 16.11 -25.38
C THR A 43 -16.85 16.21 -23.95
N THR A 44 -15.94 15.92 -22.97
CA THR A 44 -16.26 16.11 -21.55
C THR A 44 -16.17 17.58 -21.18
N ALA A 45 -16.80 17.97 -20.08
CA ALA A 45 -16.54 19.26 -19.47
C ALA A 45 -15.12 19.28 -18.87
N ALA A 46 -14.46 20.44 -18.89
CA ALA A 46 -13.28 20.66 -18.08
C ALA A 46 -13.64 20.62 -16.59
N SER A 47 -12.76 20.04 -15.77
CA SER A 47 -13.00 19.95 -14.34
C SER A 47 -11.76 20.34 -13.54
N LYS A 48 -11.96 20.66 -12.25
CA LYS A 48 -10.89 21.05 -11.34
C LYS A 48 -10.75 20.00 -10.25
N LEU A 49 -9.54 19.48 -10.09
CA LEU A 49 -9.18 18.55 -9.05
C LEU A 49 -8.30 19.27 -8.02
N THR A 50 -8.63 19.15 -6.74
CA THR A 50 -7.76 19.62 -5.66
C THR A 50 -7.00 18.43 -5.09
N VAL A 51 -5.67 18.52 -5.12
CA VAL A 51 -4.76 17.52 -4.57
C VAL A 51 -4.17 18.04 -3.27
N SER A 52 -4.44 17.36 -2.17
CA SER A 52 -3.86 17.68 -0.87
C SER A 52 -2.46 17.08 -0.72
N GLU A 53 -1.61 17.72 0.08
CA GLU A 53 -0.34 17.14 0.49
C GLU A 53 -0.57 15.93 1.40
N ARG A 54 0.38 14.98 1.34
CA ARG A 54 0.40 13.87 2.28
C ARG A 54 0.91 14.37 3.62
N VAL A 55 0.30 13.92 4.71
CA VAL A 55 0.71 14.25 6.06
C VAL A 55 1.59 13.12 6.59
N LYS A 56 2.79 13.46 7.10
CA LYS A 56 3.59 12.47 7.83
C LYS A 56 2.90 12.20 9.16
N SER A 57 2.55 10.93 9.38
CA SER A 57 1.85 10.54 10.59
C SER A 57 2.82 10.38 11.76
N ASP A 58 2.47 10.91 12.91
CA ASP A 58 3.10 10.65 14.20
C ASP A 58 2.47 9.43 14.92
N ARG A 59 1.29 9.02 14.47
CA ARG A 59 0.51 7.89 14.99
C ARG A 59 0.82 6.56 14.32
N MET A 60 1.73 6.55 13.36
CA MET A 60 2.18 5.35 12.66
C MET A 60 3.70 5.28 12.66
N GLN A 61 4.22 4.11 12.89
CA GLN A 61 5.65 3.83 12.83
C GLN A 61 5.90 2.62 11.95
N LEU A 62 6.86 2.74 11.05
CA LEU A 62 7.31 1.65 10.21
C LEU A 62 8.79 1.39 10.50
N ARG A 63 9.15 0.13 10.70
CA ARG A 63 10.52 -0.28 11.01
C ARG A 63 10.90 -1.49 10.18
N LEU A 64 12.15 -1.50 9.73
CA LEU A 64 12.85 -2.69 9.26
C LEU A 64 13.92 -3.06 10.27
N THR A 65 14.03 -4.36 10.54
CA THR A 65 15.09 -4.91 11.38
C THR A 65 15.60 -6.19 10.72
N ALA A 66 16.92 -6.30 10.55
CA ALA A 66 17.56 -7.49 10.02
C ALA A 66 18.28 -8.25 11.13
N ASP A 67 18.31 -9.57 11.06
CA ASP A 67 19.02 -10.43 12.01
C ASP A 67 20.54 -10.23 11.91
N SER A 68 21.06 -9.92 10.71
CA SER A 68 22.45 -9.56 10.47
C SER A 68 22.56 -8.50 9.38
N LEU A 69 23.55 -7.62 9.49
CA LEU A 69 23.84 -6.54 8.52
C LEU A 69 25.20 -6.72 7.83
N SER A 70 26.07 -7.61 8.32
CA SER A 70 27.40 -7.83 7.80
C SER A 70 27.77 -9.31 7.78
N ASP A 71 28.86 -9.63 7.10
CA ASP A 71 29.41 -10.98 7.01
C ASP A 71 28.44 -12.02 6.39
N LEU A 72 27.59 -11.55 5.50
CA LEU A 72 26.68 -12.40 4.77
C LEU A 72 27.32 -12.89 3.48
N TYR A 73 26.97 -14.11 3.08
CA TYR A 73 27.43 -14.69 1.81
C TYR A 73 26.34 -14.67 0.77
N VAL A 74 26.77 -14.58 -0.50
CA VAL A 74 25.85 -14.70 -1.65
C VAL A 74 24.98 -15.96 -1.50
N GLY A 75 23.67 -15.80 -1.70
CA GLY A 75 22.69 -16.87 -1.57
C GLY A 75 22.29 -17.23 -0.15
N GLN A 76 22.93 -16.65 0.87
CA GLN A 76 22.52 -16.81 2.26
C GLN A 76 21.17 -16.11 2.48
N ALA A 77 20.26 -16.80 3.16
CA ALA A 77 18.98 -16.20 3.53
C ALA A 77 19.14 -15.39 4.82
N VAL A 78 18.72 -14.16 4.80
CA VAL A 78 18.67 -13.25 5.94
C VAL A 78 17.22 -12.94 6.26
N ARG A 79 16.85 -13.02 7.52
CA ARG A 79 15.54 -12.61 7.97
C ARG A 79 15.53 -11.10 8.19
N ILE A 80 14.51 -10.46 7.64
CA ILE A 80 14.19 -9.05 7.84
C ILE A 80 12.76 -8.99 8.36
N ASP A 81 12.57 -8.37 9.50
CA ASP A 81 11.26 -8.15 10.08
C ASP A 81 10.76 -6.74 9.69
N LEU A 82 9.65 -6.69 9.00
CA LEU A 82 8.88 -5.47 8.78
C LEU A 82 7.87 -5.35 9.91
N GLU A 83 7.99 -4.29 10.70
CA GLU A 83 7.09 -3.97 11.79
C GLU A 83 6.35 -2.67 11.51
N TRP A 84 5.03 -2.72 11.54
CA TRP A 84 4.17 -1.56 11.48
C TRP A 84 3.37 -1.44 12.77
N ARG A 85 3.52 -0.33 13.47
CA ARG A 85 2.75 0.01 14.66
C ARG A 85 1.82 1.18 14.37
N SER A 86 0.61 1.10 14.93
CA SER A 86 -0.35 2.20 14.90
C SER A 86 -1.27 2.18 16.10
N ASP A 87 -1.50 3.34 16.68
CA ASP A 87 -2.52 3.58 17.70
C ASP A 87 -3.88 3.95 17.10
N LEU A 88 -3.96 4.01 15.78
CA LEU A 88 -5.21 4.24 15.07
C LEU A 88 -6.13 3.03 15.15
N PRO A 89 -7.45 3.22 15.24
CA PRO A 89 -8.38 2.14 15.08
C PRO A 89 -8.21 1.51 13.69
N ALA A 90 -8.18 0.19 13.62
CA ALA A 90 -8.10 -0.49 12.32
C ALA A 90 -9.28 -0.10 11.41
N SER A 91 -10.44 0.22 11.99
CA SER A 91 -11.62 0.72 11.28
C SER A 91 -11.46 2.12 10.67
N ALA A 92 -10.50 2.91 11.09
CA ALA A 92 -10.22 4.24 10.53
C ALA A 92 -9.30 4.19 9.30
N LEU A 93 -8.66 3.08 9.05
CA LEU A 93 -7.67 2.94 7.99
C LEU A 93 -8.33 2.55 6.66
N ARG A 94 -7.94 3.23 5.59
CA ARG A 94 -8.38 2.99 4.22
C ARG A 94 -7.19 3.00 3.28
N SER A 95 -7.36 2.40 2.12
CA SER A 95 -6.43 2.53 0.99
C SER A 95 -4.96 2.30 1.39
N LEU A 96 -4.73 1.28 2.22
CA LEU A 96 -3.37 0.94 2.68
C LEU A 96 -2.50 0.54 1.49
N ARG A 97 -1.27 1.06 1.46
CA ARG A 97 -0.25 0.69 0.48
C ARG A 97 1.12 0.65 1.14
N ILE A 98 1.84 -0.42 0.92
CA ILE A 98 3.24 -0.57 1.34
C ILE A 98 4.09 -0.74 0.09
N ASN A 99 5.07 0.13 -0.09
CA ASN A 99 5.93 0.18 -1.29
C ASN A 99 7.39 -0.06 -0.88
N PRO A 100 7.88 -1.29 -0.96
CA PRO A 100 9.29 -1.59 -0.78
C PRO A 100 10.00 -1.60 -2.14
N ASN A 101 10.85 -0.62 -2.40
CA ASN A 101 11.56 -0.53 -3.69
C ASN A 101 12.48 -1.74 -3.92
N PHE A 102 13.09 -2.24 -2.85
CA PHE A 102 13.99 -3.38 -2.93
C PHE A 102 13.32 -4.71 -3.36
N PHE A 103 11.97 -4.78 -3.36
CA PHE A 103 11.24 -5.96 -3.87
C PHE A 103 11.38 -6.14 -5.39
N SER A 104 11.76 -5.10 -6.10
CA SER A 104 11.93 -5.10 -7.56
C SER A 104 13.40 -5.12 -7.99
N HIS A 105 14.33 -5.33 -7.05
CA HIS A 105 15.77 -5.35 -7.36
C HIS A 105 16.19 -6.72 -7.89
N ASP A 106 16.82 -6.76 -9.06
CA ASP A 106 17.16 -8.01 -9.76
C ASP A 106 18.11 -8.92 -8.97
N ALA A 107 19.05 -8.34 -8.21
CA ALA A 107 19.96 -9.08 -7.36
C ALA A 107 19.40 -9.46 -5.98
N ILE A 108 18.10 -9.26 -5.75
CA ILE A 108 17.44 -9.56 -4.47
C ILE A 108 16.28 -10.54 -4.71
N GLN A 109 16.38 -11.72 -4.10
CA GLN A 109 15.30 -12.68 -4.07
C GLN A 109 14.57 -12.62 -2.72
N ILE A 110 13.25 -12.47 -2.75
CA ILE A 110 12.43 -12.35 -1.55
C ILE A 110 11.53 -13.57 -1.41
N VAL A 111 11.53 -14.13 -0.20
CA VAL A 111 10.64 -15.20 0.20
C VAL A 111 9.87 -14.76 1.44
N ILE A 112 8.56 -14.75 1.32
CA ILE A 112 7.66 -14.46 2.44
C ILE A 112 7.06 -15.78 2.89
N PRO A 113 7.32 -16.21 4.13
CA PRO A 113 6.79 -17.46 4.64
C PRO A 113 5.25 -17.40 4.74
N ARG A 114 4.61 -18.54 4.57
CA ARG A 114 3.17 -18.63 4.85
C ARG A 114 2.97 -18.49 6.35
N SER A 115 1.98 -17.69 6.75
CA SER A 115 1.57 -17.61 8.14
C SER A 115 0.93 -18.93 8.57
N THR A 116 1.35 -19.44 9.72
CA THR A 116 0.76 -20.60 10.41
C THR A 116 -0.06 -20.19 11.64
N GLU A 117 -0.23 -18.89 11.85
CA GLU A 117 -0.96 -18.32 12.97
C GLU A 117 -2.48 -18.49 12.80
N ASP A 118 -3.21 -18.35 13.91
CA ASP A 118 -4.67 -18.34 13.92
C ASP A 118 -5.22 -17.24 13.02
N GLU A 119 -6.31 -17.50 12.33
CA GLU A 119 -6.91 -16.56 11.37
C GLU A 119 -7.26 -15.20 11.99
N GLU A 120 -7.64 -15.17 13.27
CA GLU A 120 -7.95 -13.94 14.00
C GLU A 120 -6.76 -12.98 14.16
N LEU A 121 -5.53 -13.54 14.14
CA LEU A 121 -4.29 -12.78 14.23
C LEU A 121 -3.67 -12.48 12.87
N GLN A 122 -4.30 -12.89 11.78
CA GLN A 122 -3.82 -12.65 10.44
C GLN A 122 -4.34 -11.33 9.90
N MET A 123 -3.45 -10.59 9.24
CA MET A 123 -3.79 -9.38 8.52
C MET A 123 -3.21 -9.41 7.11
N GLY A 124 -4.05 -9.22 6.11
CA GLY A 124 -3.60 -9.08 4.72
C GLY A 124 -3.02 -7.69 4.48
N LEU A 125 -1.76 -7.62 4.06
CA LEU A 125 -1.09 -6.38 3.68
C LEU A 125 -0.89 -6.31 2.16
N PRO A 126 -1.24 -5.20 1.50
CA PRO A 126 -0.93 -4.97 0.10
C PRO A 126 0.53 -4.49 -0.04
N ILE A 127 1.42 -5.38 -0.45
CA ILE A 127 2.85 -5.09 -0.60
C ILE A 127 3.27 -5.37 -2.04
N GLY A 128 3.82 -4.37 -2.73
CA GLY A 128 4.32 -4.54 -4.10
C GLY A 128 3.26 -5.08 -5.07
N GLY A 129 1.98 -4.70 -4.89
CA GLY A 129 0.87 -5.17 -5.72
C GLY A 129 0.39 -6.60 -5.40
N ARG A 130 0.90 -7.23 -4.33
CA ARG A 130 0.49 -8.57 -3.88
C ARG A 130 -0.11 -8.50 -2.48
N ARG A 131 -1.01 -9.41 -2.19
CA ARG A 131 -1.51 -9.61 -0.83
C ARG A 131 -0.60 -10.57 -0.09
N VAL A 132 -0.09 -10.10 1.04
CA VAL A 132 0.77 -10.86 1.95
C VAL A 132 0.10 -10.96 3.30
N ILE A 133 0.15 -12.13 3.92
CA ILE A 133 -0.41 -12.33 5.25
C ILE A 133 0.65 -12.02 6.30
N ALA A 134 0.37 -11.04 7.13
CA ALA A 134 1.17 -10.63 8.28
C ALA A 134 0.48 -11.02 9.58
N ARG A 135 1.25 -11.10 10.66
CA ARG A 135 0.74 -11.35 12.01
C ARG A 135 0.38 -10.03 12.68
N ARG A 136 -0.81 -9.94 13.22
CA ARG A 136 -1.26 -8.83 14.04
C ARG A 136 -1.12 -9.17 15.52
N GLN A 137 -0.52 -8.26 16.30
CA GLN A 137 -0.46 -8.31 17.75
C GLN A 137 -1.36 -7.20 18.30
N ILE A 138 -2.45 -7.59 18.93
CA ILE A 138 -3.41 -6.68 19.52
C ILE A 138 -2.95 -6.33 20.94
N ASN A 139 -2.96 -5.05 21.28
CA ASN A 139 -2.78 -4.63 22.66
C ASN A 139 -4.05 -4.94 23.46
N PRO A 140 -4.01 -5.80 24.50
CA PRO A 140 -5.20 -6.15 25.28
C PRO A 140 -5.84 -4.94 25.99
N GLU A 141 -5.05 -3.93 26.31
CA GLU A 141 -5.54 -2.70 26.96
C GLU A 141 -6.25 -1.76 25.98
N GLN A 142 -5.94 -1.90 24.69
CA GLN A 142 -6.46 -1.06 23.62
C GLN A 142 -6.88 -1.92 22.40
N PRO A 143 -7.86 -2.80 22.55
CA PRO A 143 -8.20 -3.79 21.53
C PRO A 143 -8.77 -3.19 20.23
N LYS A 144 -9.23 -1.95 20.27
CA LYS A 144 -9.74 -1.23 19.08
C LYS A 144 -8.62 -0.70 18.18
N GLU A 145 -7.44 -0.46 18.73
CA GLU A 145 -6.29 -0.01 17.94
C GLU A 145 -5.76 -1.10 17.06
N LEU A 146 -5.09 -0.72 15.98
CA LEU A 146 -4.43 -1.67 15.11
C LEU A 146 -3.39 -2.49 15.87
N GLY A 147 -2.64 -1.82 16.75
CA GLY A 147 -1.53 -2.42 17.49
C GLY A 147 -0.28 -2.58 16.63
N THR A 148 0.33 -3.75 16.68
CA THR A 148 1.55 -4.05 15.91
C THR A 148 1.27 -5.11 14.86
N VAL A 149 1.72 -4.87 13.65
CA VAL A 149 1.68 -5.82 12.53
C VAL A 149 3.11 -6.21 12.18
N LEU A 150 3.39 -7.50 12.21
CA LEU A 150 4.70 -8.08 11.97
C LEU A 150 4.68 -8.94 10.71
N LEU A 151 5.65 -8.70 9.83
CA LEU A 151 5.85 -9.51 8.63
C LEU A 151 7.32 -9.92 8.54
N PRO A 152 7.65 -11.19 8.83
CA PRO A 152 8.97 -11.73 8.55
C PRO A 152 9.15 -11.93 7.05
N ILE A 153 10.27 -11.45 6.53
CA ILE A 153 10.66 -11.57 5.13
C ILE A 153 12.04 -12.24 5.12
N TYR A 154 12.26 -13.23 4.26
CA TYR A 154 13.57 -13.78 4.01
C TYR A 154 14.12 -13.23 2.71
N VAL A 155 15.29 -12.64 2.79
CA VAL A 155 15.99 -12.02 1.65
C VAL A 155 17.25 -12.80 1.34
N LYS A 156 17.45 -13.11 0.06
CA LYS A 156 18.71 -13.65 -0.45
C LYS A 156 19.30 -12.68 -1.43
N PHE A 157 20.56 -12.35 -1.24
CA PHE A 157 21.32 -11.53 -2.17
C PHE A 157 22.03 -12.45 -3.16
N LEU A 158 21.85 -12.20 -4.46
CA LEU A 158 22.35 -13.06 -5.53
C LEU A 158 23.76 -12.67 -5.98
N GLU A 159 24.26 -11.52 -5.54
CA GLU A 159 25.58 -10.99 -5.88
C GLU A 159 26.23 -10.40 -4.62
N ALA A 160 27.56 -10.38 -4.60
CA ALA A 160 28.32 -9.71 -3.53
C ALA A 160 28.23 -8.19 -3.72
N GLY A 161 28.24 -7.46 -2.59
CA GLY A 161 28.17 -5.99 -2.62
C GLY A 161 27.48 -5.40 -1.40
N THR A 162 27.29 -4.08 -1.41
CA THR A 162 26.53 -3.37 -0.40
C THR A 162 25.14 -3.03 -0.92
N TYR A 163 24.13 -3.42 -0.18
CA TYR A 163 22.73 -3.21 -0.52
C TYR A 163 22.09 -2.22 0.45
N THR A 164 21.43 -1.24 -0.10
CA THR A 164 20.67 -0.25 0.67
C THR A 164 19.18 -0.57 0.55
N LEU A 165 18.57 -0.95 1.67
CA LEU A 165 17.12 -1.15 1.73
C LEU A 165 16.49 0.17 2.22
N ASP A 166 16.19 1.02 1.27
CA ASP A 166 15.62 2.35 1.48
C ASP A 166 14.19 2.45 0.95
N ASP A 167 13.65 3.67 1.02
CA ASP A 167 12.34 4.05 0.45
C ASP A 167 11.16 3.14 0.82
N LEU A 168 11.29 2.35 1.89
CA LEU A 168 10.14 1.65 2.40
C LEU A 168 9.15 2.65 3.01
N SER A 169 8.03 2.81 2.36
CA SER A 169 6.96 3.68 2.81
C SER A 169 5.65 2.93 2.98
N LEU A 170 4.88 3.36 3.97
CA LEU A 170 3.50 2.97 4.17
C LEU A 170 2.64 4.21 4.01
N GLU A 171 1.65 4.10 3.15
CA GLU A 171 0.64 5.14 2.91
C GLU A 171 -0.74 4.57 3.23
N CYS A 172 -1.57 5.38 3.87
CA CYS A 172 -2.97 5.05 4.08
C CYS A 172 -3.82 6.32 4.11
N SER A 173 -5.12 6.16 3.91
CA SER A 173 -6.10 7.19 4.20
C SER A 173 -6.66 6.95 5.60
N ILE A 174 -6.84 8.01 6.38
CA ILE A 174 -7.43 7.97 7.71
C ILE A 174 -8.76 8.70 7.65
N VAL A 175 -9.80 8.06 8.17
CA VAL A 175 -11.16 8.62 8.23
C VAL A 175 -11.41 9.19 9.61
N ASP A 176 -11.89 10.44 9.66
CA ASP A 176 -12.14 11.13 10.94
C ASP A 176 -13.23 10.48 11.80
N GLN A 177 -14.22 9.88 11.13
CA GLN A 177 -15.33 9.20 11.81
C GLN A 177 -15.59 7.86 11.12
N PRO A 178 -14.97 6.78 11.56
CA PRO A 178 -15.19 5.49 10.97
C PRO A 178 -16.62 5.03 11.19
N SER A 179 -17.37 4.96 10.10
CA SER A 179 -18.72 4.40 10.10
C SER A 179 -18.66 2.90 9.86
N GLY A 180 -19.11 2.11 10.83
CA GLY A 180 -19.45 0.72 10.57
C GLY A 180 -18.50 -0.34 11.10
N ASN A 181 -18.88 -1.58 10.93
CA ASN A 181 -18.29 -2.78 11.50
C ASN A 181 -16.91 -3.11 10.91
N PHE A 182 -15.99 -3.46 11.79
CA PHE A 182 -14.65 -3.97 11.46
C PHE A 182 -14.67 -5.14 10.45
N ASP A 183 -15.72 -5.96 10.45
CA ASP A 183 -15.86 -7.09 9.53
C ASP A 183 -15.94 -6.70 8.05
N ARG A 184 -16.43 -5.51 7.72
CA ARG A 184 -16.37 -4.99 6.35
C ARG A 184 -14.94 -4.69 5.91
N TYR A 185 -14.06 -4.35 6.84
CA TYR A 185 -12.66 -4.05 6.56
C TYR A 185 -11.81 -5.29 6.31
N ALA A 186 -12.05 -6.35 7.03
CA ALA A 186 -11.42 -7.62 6.75
C ALA A 186 -11.74 -8.07 5.30
N ALA A 187 -12.96 -7.82 4.82
CA ALA A 187 -13.34 -8.08 3.44
C ALA A 187 -12.64 -7.16 2.43
N HIS A 188 -12.44 -5.87 2.72
CA HIS A 188 -11.74 -4.94 1.85
C HIS A 188 -10.24 -5.26 1.76
N PHE A 189 -9.59 -5.56 2.87
CA PHE A 189 -8.23 -6.06 2.86
C PHE A 189 -8.11 -7.45 2.21
N ASN A 190 -9.18 -8.22 2.21
CA ASN A 190 -9.20 -9.58 1.67
C ASN A 190 -9.25 -9.64 0.14
N ASN A 191 -9.85 -8.69 -0.54
CA ASN A 191 -10.04 -8.76 -1.99
C ASN A 191 -9.01 -8.00 -2.82
N GLY A 192 -8.09 -7.22 -2.22
CA GLY A 192 -6.98 -6.57 -2.94
C GLY A 192 -7.39 -5.57 -4.03
N LEU A 193 -8.69 -5.34 -4.21
CA LEU A 193 -9.24 -4.41 -5.16
C LEU A 193 -9.64 -3.12 -4.43
N PHE A 194 -9.28 -2.01 -5.02
CA PHE A 194 -9.69 -0.68 -4.62
C PHE A 194 -11.21 -0.56 -4.83
N GLU A 195 -12.00 -1.05 -3.86
CA GLU A 195 -13.40 -0.70 -3.87
C GLU A 195 -13.54 0.80 -3.58
N GLU A 196 -14.49 1.39 -4.28
CA GLU A 196 -14.86 2.80 -4.19
C GLU A 196 -14.88 3.25 -2.73
N VAL A 197 -13.95 4.17 -2.41
CA VAL A 197 -14.02 4.92 -1.17
C VAL A 197 -15.38 5.60 -1.20
N ASP A 198 -16.20 5.30 -0.21
CA ASP A 198 -17.52 5.93 -0.09
C ASP A 198 -17.32 7.44 -0.22
N THR A 199 -17.88 8.03 -1.26
CA THR A 199 -17.63 9.43 -1.67
C THR A 199 -18.01 10.44 -0.62
N PHE A 200 -18.61 10.01 0.47
CA PHE A 200 -19.06 10.81 1.59
C PHE A 200 -18.11 10.83 2.80
N GLU A 201 -17.12 9.94 2.88
CA GLU A 201 -16.15 9.96 3.97
C GLU A 201 -15.07 11.02 3.71
N LYS A 202 -14.87 11.92 4.68
CA LYS A 202 -13.69 12.79 4.69
C LYS A 202 -12.50 11.98 5.16
N TYR A 203 -11.44 11.96 4.39
CA TYR A 203 -10.20 11.28 4.73
C TYR A 203 -8.98 12.15 4.45
N GLU A 204 -7.96 11.94 5.25
CA GLU A 204 -6.65 12.52 5.04
C GLU A 204 -5.65 11.42 4.65
N ARG A 205 -4.74 11.74 3.74
CA ARG A 205 -3.66 10.84 3.36
C ARG A 205 -2.48 11.01 4.28
N HIS A 206 -2.14 9.94 4.95
CA HIS A 206 -1.01 9.85 5.84
C HIS A 206 0.05 8.92 5.30
N TYR A 207 1.31 9.17 5.67
CA TYR A 207 2.41 8.28 5.36
C TYR A 207 3.39 8.18 6.52
N THR A 208 4.13 7.08 6.55
CA THR A 208 5.31 6.90 7.40
C THR A 208 6.38 6.15 6.61
N THR A 209 7.64 6.34 6.97
CA THR A 209 8.77 5.68 6.32
C THR A 209 9.61 4.93 7.33
N ALA A 210 10.16 3.79 6.94
CA ALA A 210 11.18 3.10 7.73
C ALA A 210 12.53 3.80 7.57
N LYS A 211 13.41 3.60 8.56
CA LYS A 211 14.81 3.96 8.42
C LYS A 211 15.47 3.01 7.42
N THR A 212 16.35 3.58 6.61
CA THR A 212 17.22 2.82 5.72
C THR A 212 18.12 1.89 6.51
N ILE A 213 18.31 0.67 6.00
CA ILE A 213 19.32 -0.27 6.48
C ILE A 213 20.29 -0.63 5.35
N GLU A 214 21.57 -0.73 5.68
CA GLU A 214 22.63 -1.17 4.76
C GLU A 214 23.05 -2.58 5.12
N ILE A 215 23.22 -3.43 4.11
CA ILE A 215 23.60 -4.83 4.26
C ILE A 215 24.80 -5.10 3.36
N SER A 216 25.87 -5.65 3.96
CA SER A 216 27.08 -6.06 3.24
C SER A 216 27.11 -7.56 3.00
N VAL A 217 27.35 -7.94 1.75
CA VAL A 217 27.36 -9.32 1.25
C VAL A 217 28.72 -9.61 0.62
N LEU A 218 29.35 -10.72 1.05
CA LEU A 218 30.66 -11.21 0.60
C LEU A 218 30.53 -12.23 -0.51
#